data_26674abf91a83e52161458fba33288e3
#
_entry.id   26674abf91a83e52161458fba33288e3
#
_cell.length_a   1.000
_cell.length_b   1.000
_cell.length_c   1.000
_cell.angle_alpha   90.00
_cell.angle_beta   90.00
_cell.angle_gamma   90.00
#
_symmetry.space_group_name_H-M   'P 1'
#
loop_
_entity.id
_entity.type
_entity.pdbx_description
1 polymer ?
#
loop_
_entity_poly.entity_id
_entity_poly.type
_entity_poly.pdbx_seq_one_letter_code
_entity_poly.pdbx_strand_id
1 'polypeptide(L)'
;MITVKTIDRAHRNDINIKNQPFPLFGQMLPSYNGGKWEYEIKRFTEENNTETCFPDENYDYDKLSANSVFVGAYDGDECIGLAILQQAMLKYMYLYDLKVNTNYRGKHIGTMLIEKSKEIALEQGYRGIYTQGQDNNLGACLFYLKNGFVIGGLDTHVYTGTSQEGKSDILFYLDINK
;
A
#
# COMPACT_ATOMS: atom_id res chain seq x y z
N MET A 1 -3.03 -23.57 3.60
CA MET A 1 -1.86 -22.89 4.26
C MET A 1 -1.46 -21.73 3.40
N ILE A 2 -1.43 -20.52 3.94
CA ILE A 2 -1.08 -19.31 3.17
C ILE A 2 0.42 -19.31 2.88
N THR A 3 0.76 -19.08 1.62
CA THR A 3 2.15 -18.90 1.15
C THR A 3 2.32 -17.55 0.51
N VAL A 4 3.50 -16.92 0.69
CA VAL A 4 3.84 -15.64 0.04
C VAL A 4 5.09 -15.84 -0.80
N LYS A 5 4.98 -15.53 -2.09
CA LYS A 5 6.06 -15.74 -3.08
C LYS A 5 6.03 -14.68 -4.17
N THR A 6 7.12 -14.53 -4.90
CA THR A 6 7.14 -13.71 -6.10
C THR A 6 6.26 -14.31 -7.20
N ILE A 7 5.58 -13.44 -7.93
CA ILE A 7 4.77 -13.80 -9.09
C ILE A 7 5.69 -13.76 -10.32
N ASP A 8 5.84 -14.90 -10.97
CA ASP A 8 6.62 -15.04 -12.20
C ASP A 8 5.74 -14.88 -13.47
N ARG A 9 6.36 -15.01 -14.62
CA ARG A 9 5.68 -14.89 -15.91
C ARG A 9 4.61 -15.99 -16.14
N ALA A 10 4.76 -17.15 -15.55
CA ALA A 10 3.78 -18.22 -15.67
C ALA A 10 2.47 -17.88 -14.93
N HIS A 11 2.58 -17.09 -13.86
CA HIS A 11 1.48 -16.63 -13.02
C HIS A 11 1.12 -15.15 -13.26
N ARG A 12 1.51 -14.57 -14.39
CA ARG A 12 1.38 -13.13 -14.69
C ARG A 12 -0.04 -12.55 -14.53
N ASN A 13 -1.07 -13.35 -14.63
CA ASN A 13 -2.45 -12.90 -14.48
C ASN A 13 -2.79 -12.56 -13.03
N ASP A 14 -2.03 -13.09 -12.07
CA ASP A 14 -2.25 -12.90 -10.63
C ASP A 14 -1.93 -11.45 -10.18
N ILE A 15 -1.23 -10.67 -11.01
CA ILE A 15 -1.03 -9.23 -10.72
C ILE A 15 -2.31 -8.40 -10.91
N ASN A 16 -3.36 -8.98 -11.47
CA ASN A 16 -4.63 -8.34 -11.77
C ASN A 16 -5.76 -8.83 -10.87
N ILE A 17 -5.48 -9.17 -9.59
CA ILE A 17 -6.56 -9.38 -8.63
C ILE A 17 -7.39 -8.09 -8.54
N LYS A 18 -8.71 -8.27 -8.55
CA LYS A 18 -9.65 -7.14 -8.60
C LYS A 18 -9.62 -6.32 -7.33
N ASN A 19 -9.76 -5.02 -7.49
CA ASN A 19 -10.02 -4.13 -6.38
C ASN A 19 -11.35 -4.48 -5.72
N GLN A 20 -11.41 -4.32 -4.42
CA GLN A 20 -12.58 -4.63 -3.62
C GLN A 20 -12.92 -3.46 -2.70
N PRO A 21 -14.20 -3.28 -2.37
CA PRO A 21 -14.64 -2.20 -1.51
C PRO A 21 -13.90 -2.16 -0.17
N PHE A 22 -13.70 -0.95 0.33
CA PHE A 22 -13.17 -0.69 1.66
C PHE A 22 -13.90 0.46 2.33
N PRO A 23 -14.04 0.42 3.68
CA PRO A 23 -14.79 1.43 4.41
C PRO A 23 -14.00 2.74 4.54
N LEU A 24 -14.70 3.86 4.37
CA LEU A 24 -14.24 5.20 4.71
C LEU A 24 -14.90 5.61 6.04
N PHE A 25 -14.14 5.56 7.13
CA PHE A 25 -14.64 5.80 8.48
C PHE A 25 -13.88 6.90 9.22
N GLY A 26 -13.02 7.61 8.53
CA GLY A 26 -12.24 8.71 9.10
C GLY A 26 -11.13 9.19 8.19
N GLN A 27 -10.40 10.17 8.67
CA GLN A 27 -9.28 10.82 7.98
C GLN A 27 -8.12 10.97 8.94
N MET A 28 -6.91 10.78 8.45
CA MET A 28 -5.67 11.07 9.15
C MET A 28 -5.18 12.47 8.71
N LEU A 29 -4.88 13.31 9.68
CA LEU A 29 -4.46 14.70 9.49
C LEU A 29 -3.01 14.87 9.98
N PRO A 30 -2.00 14.66 9.12
CA PRO A 30 -0.61 14.85 9.51
C PRO A 30 -0.26 16.31 9.68
N SER A 31 0.66 16.59 10.60
CA SER A 31 1.28 17.90 10.78
C SER A 31 2.78 17.74 11.06
N TYR A 32 3.58 18.69 10.61
CA TYR A 32 5.02 18.69 10.84
C TYR A 32 5.40 19.84 11.76
N ASN A 33 5.71 19.53 13.02
CA ASN A 33 5.98 20.49 14.07
C ASN A 33 7.31 20.19 14.75
N GLY A 34 8.16 21.23 14.90
CA GLY A 34 9.41 21.09 15.64
C GLY A 34 10.34 19.96 15.13
N GLY A 35 10.34 19.68 13.83
CA GLY A 35 11.16 18.62 13.24
C GLY A 35 10.57 17.23 13.34
N LYS A 36 9.31 17.07 13.76
CA LYS A 36 8.63 15.79 13.92
C LYS A 36 7.28 15.77 13.21
N TRP A 37 6.94 14.61 12.66
CA TRP A 37 5.60 14.32 12.17
C TRP A 37 4.73 13.89 13.34
N GLU A 38 3.54 14.50 13.42
CA GLU A 38 2.45 14.16 14.30
C GLU A 38 1.20 13.95 13.45
N TYR A 39 0.14 13.36 13.99
CA TYR A 39 -1.12 13.23 13.28
C TYR A 39 -2.29 13.23 14.24
N GLU A 40 -3.42 13.72 13.78
CA GLU A 40 -4.72 13.59 14.42
C GLU A 40 -5.59 12.63 13.60
N ILE A 41 -6.53 11.97 14.27
CA ILE A 41 -7.53 11.11 13.61
C ILE A 41 -8.88 11.78 13.75
N LYS A 42 -9.46 12.18 12.61
CA LYS A 42 -10.83 12.63 12.53
C LYS A 42 -11.72 11.46 12.13
N ARG A 43 -12.49 10.91 13.09
CA ARG A 43 -13.49 9.88 12.83
C ARG A 43 -14.73 10.50 12.17
N PHE A 44 -15.30 9.81 11.18
CA PHE A 44 -16.59 10.18 10.63
C PHE A 44 -17.71 9.71 11.57
N THR A 45 -18.86 10.38 11.50
CA THR A 45 -20.08 9.92 12.18
C THR A 45 -20.61 8.68 11.43
N GLU A 46 -21.43 7.87 12.11
CA GLU A 46 -22.03 6.68 11.47
C GLU A 46 -22.77 7.01 10.18
N GLU A 47 -23.44 8.16 10.13
CA GLU A 47 -24.16 8.67 8.95
C GLU A 47 -23.23 9.03 7.78
N ASN A 48 -21.96 9.34 8.05
CA ASN A 48 -20.94 9.71 7.07
C ASN A 48 -19.97 8.57 6.75
N ASN A 49 -20.12 7.42 7.39
CA ASN A 49 -19.39 6.23 7.02
C ASN A 49 -19.89 5.73 5.66
N THR A 50 -18.97 5.61 4.72
CA THR A 50 -19.26 5.14 3.36
C THR A 50 -18.30 4.03 2.98
N GLU A 51 -18.56 3.43 1.85
CA GLU A 51 -17.66 2.48 1.20
C GLU A 51 -17.21 3.06 -0.13
N THR A 52 -15.97 2.75 -0.53
CA THR A 52 -15.46 3.09 -1.84
C THR A 52 -14.66 1.93 -2.41
N CYS A 53 -14.50 1.90 -3.73
CA CYS A 53 -13.68 0.94 -4.43
C CYS A 53 -12.89 1.67 -5.51
N PHE A 54 -11.59 1.41 -5.59
CA PHE A 54 -10.80 1.91 -6.70
C PHE A 54 -11.15 1.13 -7.98
N PRO A 55 -11.06 1.74 -9.17
CA PRO A 55 -11.19 1.03 -10.43
C PRO A 55 -10.05 0.01 -10.58
N ASP A 56 -10.31 -1.08 -11.31
CA ASP A 56 -9.28 -2.07 -11.63
C ASP A 56 -8.22 -1.47 -12.56
N GLU A 57 -6.94 -1.69 -12.26
CA GLU A 57 -5.82 -1.08 -12.96
C GLU A 57 -5.49 -1.75 -14.30
N ASN A 58 -5.79 -3.05 -14.45
CA ASN A 58 -5.48 -3.86 -15.65
C ASN A 58 -3.99 -3.80 -16.02
N TYR A 59 -3.13 -4.18 -15.09
CA TYR A 59 -1.68 -4.15 -15.26
C TYR A 59 -1.19 -5.05 -16.39
N ASP A 60 -0.27 -4.52 -17.18
CA ASP A 60 0.48 -5.28 -18.19
C ASP A 60 1.78 -5.78 -17.56
N TYR A 61 1.86 -7.10 -17.33
CA TYR A 61 3.01 -7.73 -16.69
C TYR A 61 4.32 -7.43 -17.44
N ASP A 62 4.32 -7.56 -18.77
CA ASP A 62 5.54 -7.41 -19.55
C ASP A 62 6.08 -5.97 -19.52
N LYS A 63 5.20 -4.98 -19.44
CA LYS A 63 5.60 -3.57 -19.29
C LYS A 63 6.09 -3.26 -17.89
N LEU A 64 5.40 -3.73 -16.86
CA LEU A 64 5.75 -3.43 -15.47
C LEU A 64 6.97 -4.20 -14.97
N SER A 65 7.20 -5.43 -15.44
CA SER A 65 8.29 -6.29 -14.99
C SER A 65 9.68 -5.72 -15.26
N ALA A 66 9.79 -4.73 -16.14
CA ALA A 66 11.07 -4.07 -16.43
C ALA A 66 11.67 -3.33 -15.21
N ASN A 67 10.80 -2.83 -14.29
CA ASN A 67 11.21 -2.07 -13.10
C ASN A 67 10.44 -2.47 -11.84
N SER A 68 9.72 -3.57 -11.87
CA SER A 68 8.85 -3.99 -10.76
C SER A 68 9.08 -5.45 -10.38
N VAL A 69 8.85 -5.75 -9.10
CA VAL A 69 8.74 -7.09 -8.56
C VAL A 69 7.33 -7.27 -8.01
N PHE A 70 6.72 -8.40 -8.33
CA PHE A 70 5.36 -8.73 -7.91
C PHE A 70 5.41 -9.80 -6.83
N VAL A 71 4.65 -9.61 -5.76
CA VAL A 71 4.54 -10.55 -4.64
C VAL A 71 3.08 -10.94 -4.46
N GLY A 72 2.80 -12.23 -4.52
CA GLY A 72 1.48 -12.79 -4.31
C GLY A 72 1.39 -13.53 -2.97
N ALA A 73 0.27 -13.37 -2.29
CA ALA A 73 -0.15 -14.25 -1.21
C ALA A 73 -1.18 -15.23 -1.75
N TYR A 74 -1.00 -16.52 -1.44
CA TYR A 74 -1.79 -17.62 -2.00
C TYR A 74 -2.44 -18.49 -0.92
N ASP A 75 -3.69 -18.84 -1.13
CA ASP A 75 -4.35 -19.95 -0.42
C ASP A 75 -4.58 -21.10 -1.42
N GLY A 76 -3.76 -22.14 -1.32
CA GLY A 76 -3.63 -23.12 -2.40
C GLY A 76 -3.11 -22.46 -3.68
N ASP A 77 -3.90 -22.54 -4.76
CA ASP A 77 -3.58 -21.96 -6.06
C ASP A 77 -4.21 -20.57 -6.28
N GLU A 78 -5.07 -20.12 -5.35
CA GLU A 78 -5.75 -18.83 -5.44
C GLU A 78 -4.85 -17.69 -4.95
N CYS A 79 -4.60 -16.68 -5.79
CA CYS A 79 -3.95 -15.44 -5.38
C CYS A 79 -4.94 -14.55 -4.62
N ILE A 80 -4.73 -14.38 -3.32
CA ILE A 80 -5.61 -13.67 -2.39
C ILE A 80 -5.08 -12.31 -1.93
N GLY A 81 -3.86 -11.98 -2.32
CA GLY A 81 -3.22 -10.71 -1.99
C GLY A 81 -2.05 -10.41 -2.92
N LEU A 82 -1.79 -9.14 -3.16
CA LEU A 82 -0.78 -8.64 -4.08
C LEU A 82 -0.02 -7.49 -3.43
N ALA A 83 1.30 -7.47 -3.62
CA ALA A 83 2.12 -6.28 -3.48
C ALA A 83 2.95 -6.10 -4.76
N ILE A 84 3.02 -4.86 -5.25
CA ILE A 84 3.86 -4.47 -6.39
C ILE A 84 4.93 -3.53 -5.87
N LEU A 85 6.18 -3.91 -6.06
CA LEU A 85 7.34 -3.12 -5.69
C LEU A 85 8.00 -2.57 -6.94
N GLN A 86 8.25 -1.27 -6.98
CA GLN A 86 8.92 -0.61 -8.08
C GLN A 86 10.29 -0.07 -7.66
N GLN A 87 11.23 -0.17 -8.58
CA GLN A 87 12.52 0.49 -8.41
C GLN A 87 12.32 2.01 -8.36
N ALA A 88 13.00 2.66 -7.44
CA ALA A 88 12.96 4.10 -7.27
C ALA A 88 14.36 4.71 -7.31
N MET A 89 14.44 6.02 -7.59
CA MET A 89 15.72 6.73 -7.80
C MET A 89 16.64 6.76 -6.57
N LEU A 90 16.08 6.66 -5.36
CA LEU A 90 16.81 6.82 -4.11
C LEU A 90 16.90 5.49 -3.35
N LYS A 91 17.06 5.55 -2.04
CA LYS A 91 17.35 4.39 -1.19
C LYS A 91 16.11 3.65 -0.67
N TYR A 92 14.92 4.03 -1.09
CA TYR A 92 13.68 3.33 -0.74
C TYR A 92 13.02 2.78 -2.00
N MET A 93 12.63 1.52 -1.97
CA MET A 93 11.84 0.90 -3.02
C MET A 93 10.38 1.33 -2.88
N TYR A 94 9.69 1.60 -3.97
CA TYR A 94 8.31 2.06 -3.93
C TYR A 94 7.34 0.88 -3.87
N LEU A 95 6.58 0.78 -2.80
CA LEU A 95 5.42 -0.11 -2.72
C LEU A 95 4.27 0.56 -3.47
N TYR A 96 4.18 0.23 -4.75
CA TYR A 96 3.29 0.86 -5.72
C TYR A 96 1.83 0.45 -5.53
N ASP A 97 1.59 -0.83 -5.21
CA ASP A 97 0.25 -1.36 -4.93
C ASP A 97 0.32 -2.38 -3.78
N LEU A 98 -0.69 -2.39 -2.95
CA LEU A 98 -0.88 -3.39 -1.91
C LEU A 98 -2.36 -3.65 -1.72
N LYS A 99 -2.81 -4.86 -2.02
CA LYS A 99 -4.20 -5.24 -1.85
C LYS A 99 -4.35 -6.66 -1.31
N VAL A 100 -5.41 -6.87 -0.55
CA VAL A 100 -5.80 -8.16 0.01
C VAL A 100 -7.28 -8.36 -0.21
N ASN A 101 -7.64 -9.53 -0.71
CA ASN A 101 -9.03 -9.95 -0.88
C ASN A 101 -9.81 -9.78 0.44
N THR A 102 -11.00 -9.21 0.38
CA THR A 102 -11.82 -8.83 1.54
C THR A 102 -12.02 -9.98 2.52
N ASN A 103 -12.24 -11.20 2.03
CA ASN A 103 -12.43 -12.40 2.86
C ASN A 103 -11.19 -12.81 3.66
N TYR A 104 -10.03 -12.24 3.31
CA TYR A 104 -8.73 -12.51 3.95
C TYR A 104 -8.17 -11.31 4.72
N ARG A 105 -8.86 -10.17 4.73
CA ARG A 105 -8.49 -9.02 5.55
C ARG A 105 -8.57 -9.36 7.04
N GLY A 106 -7.74 -8.72 7.85
CA GLY A 106 -7.66 -9.01 9.29
C GLY A 106 -6.92 -10.31 9.67
N LYS A 107 -6.48 -11.10 8.67
CA LYS A 107 -5.76 -12.38 8.86
C LYS A 107 -4.24 -12.26 8.65
N HIS A 108 -3.68 -11.09 8.86
CA HIS A 108 -2.24 -10.78 8.72
C HIS A 108 -1.63 -10.93 7.31
N ILE A 109 -2.44 -11.15 6.26
CA ILE A 109 -1.93 -11.32 4.89
C ILE A 109 -1.16 -10.09 4.42
N GLY A 110 -1.69 -8.88 4.65
CA GLY A 110 -1.00 -7.63 4.32
C GLY A 110 0.37 -7.51 5.01
N THR A 111 0.46 -7.91 6.28
CA THR A 111 1.73 -7.94 7.03
C THR A 111 2.73 -8.92 6.40
N MET A 112 2.28 -10.11 6.01
CA MET A 112 3.14 -11.09 5.32
C MET A 112 3.66 -10.56 3.99
N LEU A 113 2.83 -9.84 3.22
CA LEU A 113 3.24 -9.17 1.99
C LEU A 113 4.29 -8.07 2.27
N ILE A 114 4.12 -7.26 3.32
CA ILE A 114 5.11 -6.25 3.73
C ILE A 114 6.43 -6.91 4.13
N GLU A 115 6.42 -7.99 4.92
CA GLU A 115 7.65 -8.69 5.31
C GLU A 115 8.39 -9.24 4.09
N LYS A 116 7.68 -9.85 3.13
CA LYS A 116 8.32 -10.31 1.88
C LYS A 116 8.84 -9.15 1.03
N SER A 117 8.15 -8.04 1.03
CA SER A 117 8.59 -6.80 0.36
C SER A 117 9.88 -6.24 0.96
N LYS A 118 10.05 -6.31 2.29
CA LYS A 118 11.29 -5.92 2.98
C LYS A 118 12.47 -6.80 2.58
N GLU A 119 12.27 -8.13 2.54
CA GLU A 119 13.31 -9.07 2.10
C GLU A 119 13.80 -8.71 0.69
N ILE A 120 12.87 -8.52 -0.25
CA ILE A 120 13.18 -8.16 -1.65
C ILE A 120 13.92 -6.83 -1.73
N ALA A 121 13.44 -5.80 -1.03
CA ALA A 121 14.09 -4.50 -1.02
C ALA A 121 15.52 -4.58 -0.48
N LEU A 122 15.75 -5.35 0.58
CA LEU A 122 17.08 -5.57 1.15
C LEU A 122 18.00 -6.31 0.17
N GLU A 123 17.52 -7.39 -0.47
CA GLU A 123 18.26 -8.16 -1.48
C GLU A 123 18.69 -7.29 -2.66
N GLN A 124 17.86 -6.28 -3.03
CA GLN A 124 18.17 -5.32 -4.10
C GLN A 124 18.98 -4.11 -3.63
N GLY A 125 19.44 -4.06 -2.37
CA GLY A 125 20.31 -3.01 -1.84
C GLY A 125 19.59 -1.72 -1.45
N TYR A 126 18.26 -1.77 -1.28
CA TYR A 126 17.50 -0.65 -0.73
C TYR A 126 17.59 -0.62 0.80
N ARG A 127 17.46 0.58 1.36
CA ARG A 127 17.42 0.81 2.80
C ARG A 127 16.06 0.49 3.41
N GLY A 128 15.01 0.59 2.61
CA GLY A 128 13.64 0.43 3.05
C GLY A 128 12.65 0.46 1.90
N ILE A 129 11.40 0.56 2.26
CA ILE A 129 10.30 0.76 1.33
C ILE A 129 9.52 2.01 1.69
N TYR A 130 8.91 2.66 0.70
CA TYR A 130 7.97 3.75 0.94
C TYR A 130 6.70 3.53 0.14
N THR A 131 5.62 4.17 0.58
CA THR A 131 4.33 4.12 -0.10
C THR A 131 3.55 5.39 0.12
N GLN A 132 2.43 5.51 -0.56
CA GLN A 132 1.46 6.60 -0.43
C GLN A 132 0.12 6.03 0.02
N GLY A 133 -0.58 6.79 0.86
CA GLY A 133 -1.95 6.47 1.26
C GLY A 133 -2.80 7.72 1.28
N GLN A 134 -3.99 7.66 0.68
CA GLN A 134 -4.94 8.76 0.78
C GLN A 134 -5.29 9.02 2.25
N ASP A 135 -5.31 10.29 2.63
CA ASP A 135 -5.59 10.72 4.00
C ASP A 135 -6.96 10.25 4.54
N ASN A 136 -7.95 10.12 3.66
CA ASN A 136 -9.29 9.61 4.00
C ASN A 136 -9.41 8.08 3.95
N ASN A 137 -8.39 7.35 3.48
CA ASN A 137 -8.30 5.91 3.65
C ASN A 137 -7.64 5.59 5.00
N LEU A 138 -8.34 5.95 6.09
CA LEU A 138 -7.83 5.79 7.43
C LEU A 138 -7.41 4.34 7.74
N GLY A 139 -8.13 3.36 7.17
CA GLY A 139 -7.79 1.95 7.33
C GLY A 139 -6.39 1.61 6.79
N ALA A 140 -6.03 2.10 5.60
CA ALA A 140 -4.70 1.92 5.03
C ALA A 140 -3.64 2.68 5.82
N CYS A 141 -3.90 3.93 6.22
CA CYS A 141 -2.97 4.73 7.02
C CYS A 141 -2.63 4.04 8.34
N LEU A 142 -3.62 3.55 9.07
CA LEU A 142 -3.44 2.82 10.32
C LEU A 142 -2.72 1.49 10.10
N PHE A 143 -2.99 0.80 8.99
CA PHE A 143 -2.29 -0.43 8.62
C PHE A 143 -0.80 -0.18 8.42
N TYR A 144 -0.39 0.86 7.70
CA TYR A 144 1.02 1.19 7.52
C TYR A 144 1.70 1.52 8.84
N LEU A 145 1.11 2.36 9.69
CA LEU A 145 1.67 2.68 11.02
C LEU A 145 1.81 1.41 11.88
N LYS A 146 0.81 0.53 11.89
CA LYS A 146 0.85 -0.75 12.62
C LYS A 146 1.97 -1.67 12.13
N ASN A 147 2.35 -1.60 10.86
CA ASN A 147 3.45 -2.37 10.27
C ASN A 147 4.80 -1.66 10.35
N GLY A 148 4.93 -0.63 11.18
CA GLY A 148 6.19 0.04 11.49
C GLY A 148 6.59 1.16 10.54
N PHE A 149 5.74 1.52 9.59
CA PHE A 149 5.97 2.71 8.79
C PHE A 149 5.84 3.97 9.63
N VAL A 150 6.57 4.99 9.24
CA VAL A 150 6.49 6.34 9.81
C VAL A 150 6.05 7.32 8.73
N ILE A 151 5.38 8.40 9.13
CA ILE A 151 5.04 9.48 8.21
C ILE A 151 6.34 10.22 7.85
N GLY A 152 6.56 10.44 6.56
CA GLY A 152 7.71 11.17 6.04
C GLY A 152 7.36 12.33 5.13
N GLY A 153 6.06 12.53 4.81
CA GLY A 153 5.60 13.61 3.96
C GLY A 153 4.09 13.67 3.80
N LEU A 154 3.63 14.79 3.25
CA LEU A 154 2.24 15.03 2.89
C LEU A 154 2.20 15.77 1.55
N ASP A 155 1.55 15.20 0.56
CA ASP A 155 1.27 15.85 -0.72
C ASP A 155 -0.19 16.32 -0.76
N THR A 156 -0.38 17.63 -0.71
CA THR A 156 -1.70 18.27 -0.73
C THR A 156 -2.14 18.68 -2.13
N HIS A 157 -1.32 18.43 -3.17
CA HIS A 157 -1.56 18.88 -4.54
C HIS A 157 -1.77 17.75 -5.54
N VAL A 158 -1.44 16.51 -5.17
CA VAL A 158 -1.50 15.34 -6.07
C VAL A 158 -2.85 15.17 -6.77
N TYR A 159 -3.95 15.55 -6.12
CA TYR A 159 -5.31 15.38 -6.65
C TYR A 159 -5.93 16.66 -7.24
N THR A 160 -5.18 17.78 -7.32
CA THR A 160 -5.70 19.05 -7.85
C THR A 160 -6.17 18.88 -9.29
N GLY A 161 -7.40 19.31 -9.58
CA GLY A 161 -8.02 19.21 -10.90
C GLY A 161 -8.54 17.81 -11.26
N THR A 162 -8.57 16.89 -10.30
CA THR A 162 -9.15 15.54 -10.48
C THR A 162 -10.48 15.39 -9.75
N SER A 163 -11.19 14.26 -9.96
CA SER A 163 -12.39 13.92 -9.17
C SER A 163 -12.09 13.63 -7.69
N GLN A 164 -10.82 13.57 -7.31
CA GLN A 164 -10.34 13.34 -5.94
C GLN A 164 -9.88 14.64 -5.26
N GLU A 165 -10.09 15.79 -5.88
CA GLU A 165 -9.68 17.11 -5.34
C GLU A 165 -10.15 17.30 -3.90
N GLY A 166 -9.30 17.88 -3.06
CA GLY A 166 -9.53 18.08 -1.62
C GLY A 166 -8.98 16.93 -0.75
N LYS A 167 -8.48 15.85 -1.35
CA LYS A 167 -7.74 14.80 -0.64
C LYS A 167 -6.23 15.06 -0.73
N SER A 168 -5.49 14.38 0.14
CA SER A 168 -4.01 14.43 0.17
C SER A 168 -3.44 13.02 0.22
N ASP A 169 -2.21 12.85 -0.25
CA ASP A 169 -1.45 11.63 -0.03
C ASP A 169 -0.46 11.81 1.11
N ILE A 170 -0.49 10.86 2.03
CA ILE A 170 0.50 10.74 3.10
C ILE A 170 1.61 9.81 2.62
N LEU A 171 2.86 10.26 2.71
CA LEU A 171 4.03 9.45 2.40
C LEU A 171 4.45 8.67 3.64
N PHE A 172 4.47 7.35 3.53
CA PHE A 172 4.86 6.42 4.58
C PHE A 172 6.18 5.76 4.24
N TYR A 173 7.11 5.69 5.20
CA TYR A 173 8.43 5.09 5.05
C TYR A 173 8.67 4.00 6.08
N LEU A 174 9.26 2.89 5.65
CA LEU A 174 9.66 1.79 6.51
C LEU A 174 11.15 1.51 6.31
N ASP A 175 11.97 1.78 7.32
CA ASP A 175 13.37 1.38 7.36
C ASP A 175 13.49 -0.13 7.65
N ILE A 176 14.33 -0.83 6.89
CA ILE A 176 14.55 -2.27 7.09
C ILE A 176 15.67 -2.53 8.11
N ASN A 177 16.68 -1.67 8.12
CA ASN A 177 17.86 -1.78 9.00
C ASN A 177 17.77 -0.70 10.09
N LYS A 178 17.21 -1.04 11.22
CA LYS A 178 17.37 -0.33 12.50
C LYS A 178 17.80 -1.29 13.56
#